data_f5edcb2db76df8cfd9176ef2208f2080
#
_entry.id   f5edcb2db76df8cfd9176ef2208f2080
#
_cell.length_a   1.000
_cell.length_b   1.000
_cell.length_c   1.000
_cell.angle_alpha   90.00
_cell.angle_beta   90.00
_cell.angle_gamma   90.00
#
_symmetry.space_group_name_H-M   'P 1'
#
loop_
_entity.id
_entity.type
_entity.pdbx_description
1 polymer ?
#
loop_
_entity_poly.entity_id
_entity_poly.type
_entity_poly.pdbx_seq_one_letter_code
_entity_poly.pdbx_strand_id
1 'polypeptide(L)'
;MRHFKYFALLLAVILLCACTRQESIDIFAFCDRFNAFYDEEILKTETLFQEADNAQEYNTEFTFYEGHTALLSVTVDETDTVTGFQLTVIPEATAFDEAAKQALFDTFVTLTATLTAKESTQDALIGVQSAGISAENLGFTDFGYAGEYEGRQYAVFSGEQYISLFCTAL
;
A
#
# COMPACT_ATOMS: atom_id res chain seq x y z
N MET A 1 -8.99 41.99 -26.68
CA MET A 1 -7.89 40.97 -26.65
C MET A 1 -7.30 40.67 -25.25
N ARG A 2 -7.50 41.55 -24.25
CA ARG A 2 -6.96 41.30 -22.87
C ARG A 2 -7.73 40.24 -22.11
N HIS A 3 -9.04 40.13 -22.28
CA HIS A 3 -9.89 39.16 -21.56
C HIS A 3 -9.72 37.71 -22.04
N PHE A 4 -9.27 37.46 -23.27
CA PHE A 4 -9.05 36.14 -23.82
C PHE A 4 -7.84 35.43 -23.17
N LYS A 5 -6.82 36.20 -22.77
CA LYS A 5 -5.63 35.65 -22.09
C LYS A 5 -5.96 35.14 -20.67
N TYR A 6 -6.85 35.80 -19.94
CA TYR A 6 -7.27 35.37 -18.62
C TYR A 6 -8.20 34.17 -18.67
N PHE A 7 -9.03 34.06 -19.71
CA PHE A 7 -9.89 32.93 -19.92
C PHE A 7 -9.08 31.67 -20.26
N ALA A 8 -8.06 31.76 -21.08
CA ALA A 8 -7.15 30.68 -21.40
C ALA A 8 -6.33 30.23 -20.17
N LEU A 9 -5.90 31.17 -19.32
CA LEU A 9 -5.18 30.85 -18.07
C LEU A 9 -6.09 30.16 -17.06
N LEU A 10 -7.35 30.60 -16.91
CA LEU A 10 -8.33 29.98 -16.04
C LEU A 10 -8.67 28.56 -16.50
N LEU A 11 -8.83 28.36 -17.81
CA LEU A 11 -9.08 27.03 -18.39
C LEU A 11 -7.88 26.08 -18.18
N ALA A 12 -6.65 26.59 -18.30
CA ALA A 12 -5.44 25.82 -18.03
C ALA A 12 -5.33 25.40 -16.55
N VAL A 13 -5.69 26.30 -15.62
CA VAL A 13 -5.71 25.99 -14.18
C VAL A 13 -6.79 24.94 -13.86
N ILE A 14 -7.97 25.03 -14.47
CA ILE A 14 -9.04 24.03 -14.28
C ILE A 14 -8.64 22.67 -14.84
N LEU A 15 -7.95 22.64 -16.01
CA LEU A 15 -7.45 21.41 -16.61
C LEU A 15 -6.30 20.79 -15.79
N LEU A 16 -5.45 21.60 -15.17
CA LEU A 16 -4.39 21.13 -14.28
C LEU A 16 -4.95 20.57 -12.95
N CYS A 17 -6.03 21.17 -12.42
CA CYS A 17 -6.71 20.61 -11.24
C CYS A 17 -7.51 19.33 -11.54
N ALA A 18 -7.90 19.08 -12.79
CA ALA A 18 -8.59 17.86 -13.17
C ALA A 18 -7.66 16.62 -13.32
N CYS A 19 -6.34 16.84 -13.40
CA CYS A 19 -5.36 15.77 -13.63
C CYS A 19 -4.86 15.05 -12.36
N THR A 20 -5.36 15.40 -11.18
CA THR A 20 -4.93 14.74 -9.92
C THR A 20 -6.09 14.04 -9.19
N ARG A 21 -7.16 13.70 -9.90
CA ARG A 21 -8.19 12.87 -9.29
C ARG A 21 -7.61 11.46 -9.17
N GLN A 22 -7.10 11.13 -8.00
CA GLN A 22 -6.71 9.77 -7.67
C GLN A 22 -7.92 8.88 -7.94
N GLU A 23 -7.75 7.88 -8.80
CA GLU A 23 -8.80 6.93 -9.13
C GLU A 23 -9.18 6.17 -7.86
N SER A 24 -10.41 6.35 -7.38
CA SER A 24 -10.91 5.60 -6.24
C SER A 24 -11.09 4.14 -6.65
N ILE A 25 -10.57 3.23 -5.85
CA ILE A 25 -10.71 1.79 -6.07
C ILE A 25 -11.43 1.18 -4.88
N ASP A 26 -12.31 0.23 -5.15
CA ASP A 26 -12.90 -0.62 -4.12
C ASP A 26 -11.96 -1.79 -3.78
N ILE A 27 -12.35 -2.59 -2.79
CA ILE A 27 -11.52 -3.72 -2.31
C ILE A 27 -11.32 -4.79 -3.40
N PHE A 28 -12.31 -5.03 -4.28
CA PHE A 28 -12.19 -6.04 -5.33
C PHE A 28 -11.21 -5.57 -6.41
N ALA A 29 -11.35 -4.32 -6.86
CA ALA A 29 -10.40 -3.71 -7.80
C ALA A 29 -8.99 -3.61 -7.20
N PHE A 30 -8.85 -3.44 -5.88
CA PHE A 30 -7.56 -3.49 -5.19
C PHE A 30 -6.92 -4.87 -5.30
N CYS A 31 -7.66 -5.96 -5.01
CA CYS A 31 -7.16 -7.33 -5.16
C CYS A 31 -6.77 -7.65 -6.61
N ASP A 32 -7.64 -7.30 -7.56
CA ASP A 32 -7.38 -7.53 -9.00
C ASP A 32 -6.11 -6.81 -9.46
N ARG A 33 -5.90 -5.55 -9.05
CA ARG A 33 -4.69 -4.78 -9.37
C ARG A 33 -3.45 -5.35 -8.73
N PHE A 34 -3.52 -5.78 -7.48
CA PHE A 34 -2.40 -6.43 -6.82
C PHE A 34 -2.00 -7.72 -7.57
N ASN A 35 -2.97 -8.58 -7.87
CA ASN A 35 -2.75 -9.83 -8.57
C ASN A 35 -2.20 -9.62 -10.00
N ALA A 36 -2.52 -8.49 -10.64
CA ALA A 36 -1.98 -8.15 -11.96
C ALA A 36 -0.45 -7.94 -12.00
N PHE A 37 0.21 -7.75 -10.85
CA PHE A 37 1.68 -7.72 -10.76
C PHE A 37 2.32 -9.11 -10.68
N TYR A 38 1.51 -10.16 -10.54
CA TYR A 38 1.95 -11.55 -10.41
C TYR A 38 1.30 -12.41 -11.51
N ASP A 39 1.88 -13.57 -11.78
CA ASP A 39 1.33 -14.56 -12.72
C ASP A 39 0.27 -15.47 -12.06
N GLU A 40 -0.04 -15.23 -10.78
CA GLU A 40 -0.98 -16.02 -9.98
C GLU A 40 -1.88 -15.13 -9.11
N GLU A 41 -3.03 -15.66 -8.73
CA GLU A 41 -3.97 -14.99 -7.82
C GLU A 41 -3.50 -15.17 -6.37
N ILE A 42 -2.80 -14.16 -5.83
CA ILE A 42 -2.28 -14.16 -4.46
C ILE A 42 -3.36 -13.69 -3.49
N LEU A 43 -4.00 -12.53 -3.75
CA LEU A 43 -5.11 -12.02 -2.96
C LEU A 43 -6.43 -12.53 -3.53
N LYS A 44 -7.08 -13.44 -2.79
CA LYS A 44 -8.35 -14.03 -3.19
C LYS A 44 -9.50 -13.32 -2.50
N THR A 45 -10.45 -12.85 -3.29
CA THR A 45 -11.60 -12.09 -2.75
C THR A 45 -12.48 -12.94 -1.83
N GLU A 46 -12.56 -14.25 -2.04
CA GLU A 46 -13.28 -15.18 -1.17
C GLU A 46 -12.61 -15.42 0.20
N THR A 47 -11.34 -15.04 0.37
CA THR A 47 -10.65 -15.12 1.66
C THR A 47 -10.75 -13.83 2.48
N LEU A 48 -11.30 -12.76 1.89
CA LEU A 48 -11.52 -11.51 2.60
C LEU A 48 -12.58 -11.70 3.68
N PHE A 49 -12.29 -11.20 4.87
CA PHE A 49 -13.24 -11.16 5.97
C PHE A 49 -13.23 -9.82 6.67
N GLN A 50 -14.37 -9.43 7.22
CA GLN A 50 -14.53 -8.26 8.07
C GLN A 50 -14.83 -8.73 9.49
N GLU A 51 -14.27 -8.06 10.48
CA GLU A 51 -14.68 -8.27 11.86
C GLU A 51 -16.04 -7.59 12.11
N ALA A 52 -16.87 -8.18 12.96
CA ALA A 52 -18.27 -7.76 13.15
C ALA A 52 -18.42 -6.31 13.69
N ASP A 53 -17.37 -5.78 14.31
CA ASP A 53 -17.32 -4.45 14.90
C ASP A 53 -16.49 -3.45 14.04
N ASN A 54 -15.88 -3.89 12.94
CA ASN A 54 -15.09 -3.04 12.04
C ASN A 54 -15.45 -3.29 10.56
N ALA A 55 -16.56 -2.71 10.11
CA ALA A 55 -17.04 -2.81 8.73
C ALA A 55 -16.16 -2.03 7.72
N GLN A 56 -15.21 -1.23 8.18
CA GLN A 56 -14.32 -0.43 7.32
C GLN A 56 -12.95 -1.10 7.11
N GLU A 57 -12.79 -2.34 7.53
CA GLU A 57 -11.52 -3.06 7.42
C GLU A 57 -11.76 -4.46 6.86
N TYR A 58 -11.07 -4.77 5.76
CA TYR A 58 -11.04 -6.10 5.15
C TYR A 58 -9.70 -6.76 5.47
N ASN A 59 -9.76 -7.98 5.97
CA ASN A 59 -8.61 -8.75 6.37
C ASN A 59 -8.44 -9.99 5.49
N THR A 60 -7.20 -10.35 5.19
CA THR A 60 -6.85 -11.63 4.56
C THR A 60 -5.43 -12.02 4.92
N GLU A 61 -5.18 -13.32 4.95
CA GLU A 61 -3.86 -13.88 5.15
C GLU A 61 -3.34 -14.48 3.84
N PHE A 62 -2.08 -14.24 3.50
CA PHE A 62 -1.47 -14.81 2.30
C PHE A 62 0.03 -15.07 2.50
N THR A 63 0.57 -15.97 1.70
CA THR A 63 2.01 -16.26 1.68
C THR A 63 2.71 -15.30 0.73
N PHE A 64 3.67 -14.53 1.24
CA PHE A 64 4.46 -13.58 0.44
C PHE A 64 5.84 -14.13 0.05
N TYR A 65 6.32 -15.14 0.77
CA TYR A 65 7.57 -15.82 0.50
C TYR A 65 7.52 -17.26 1.06
N GLU A 66 8.39 -18.16 0.63
CA GLU A 66 8.44 -19.56 1.06
C GLU A 66 8.44 -19.72 2.59
N GLY A 67 7.36 -20.25 3.14
CA GLY A 67 7.18 -20.48 4.58
C GLY A 67 6.93 -19.20 5.41
N HIS A 68 6.62 -18.07 4.77
CA HIS A 68 6.28 -16.80 5.44
C HIS A 68 4.93 -16.28 5.00
N THR A 69 4.07 -16.04 5.97
CA THR A 69 2.73 -15.48 5.78
C THR A 69 2.63 -14.06 6.33
N ALA A 70 1.73 -13.29 5.76
CA ALA A 70 1.38 -11.96 6.23
C ALA A 70 -0.13 -11.81 6.35
N LEU A 71 -0.57 -11.09 7.39
CA LEU A 71 -1.91 -10.56 7.50
C LEU A 71 -1.95 -9.21 6.80
N LEU A 72 -2.83 -9.06 5.83
CA LEU A 72 -3.15 -7.80 5.17
C LEU A 72 -4.48 -7.29 5.70
N SER A 73 -4.48 -6.08 6.24
CA SER A 73 -5.67 -5.32 6.61
C SER A 73 -5.81 -4.14 5.66
N VAL A 74 -6.91 -4.07 4.92
CA VAL A 74 -7.20 -2.99 3.97
C VAL A 74 -8.32 -2.12 4.50
N THR A 75 -8.05 -0.83 4.68
CA THR A 75 -9.03 0.14 5.18
C THR A 75 -9.79 0.78 4.03
N VAL A 76 -11.11 0.85 4.16
CA VAL A 76 -12.02 1.56 3.24
C VAL A 76 -12.72 2.71 3.96
N ASP A 77 -13.16 3.71 3.20
CA ASP A 77 -14.00 4.79 3.71
C ASP A 77 -15.50 4.42 3.65
N GLU A 78 -16.36 5.37 4.02
CA GLU A 78 -17.83 5.22 4.01
C GLU A 78 -18.42 4.98 2.60
N THR A 79 -17.60 5.14 1.54
CA THR A 79 -17.97 4.91 0.14
C THR A 79 -17.37 3.63 -0.44
N ASP A 80 -16.85 2.74 0.42
CA ASP A 80 -16.11 1.52 0.07
C ASP A 80 -14.83 1.78 -0.76
N THR A 81 -14.29 3.00 -0.71
CA THR A 81 -13.02 3.34 -1.36
C THR A 81 -11.84 2.96 -0.47
N VAL A 82 -10.86 2.25 -1.02
CA VAL A 82 -9.64 1.89 -0.30
C VAL A 82 -8.82 3.15 -0.01
N THR A 83 -8.56 3.40 1.27
CA THR A 83 -7.81 4.56 1.77
C THR A 83 -6.43 4.21 2.30
N GLY A 84 -6.20 2.95 2.64
CA GLY A 84 -4.93 2.51 3.17
C GLY A 84 -4.86 1.01 3.38
N PHE A 85 -3.70 0.55 3.82
CA PHE A 85 -3.50 -0.84 4.23
C PHE A 85 -2.42 -0.96 5.31
N GLN A 86 -2.49 -2.06 6.03
CA GLN A 86 -1.47 -2.54 6.96
C GLN A 86 -1.07 -3.97 6.55
N LEU A 87 0.23 -4.22 6.49
CA LEU A 87 0.81 -5.53 6.26
C LEU A 87 1.56 -5.96 7.52
N THR A 88 1.11 -7.02 8.17
CA THR A 88 1.69 -7.52 9.43
C THR A 88 2.24 -8.92 9.25
N VAL A 89 3.50 -9.12 9.65
CA VAL A 89 4.19 -10.42 9.70
C VAL A 89 4.51 -10.74 11.15
N ILE A 90 4.26 -11.99 11.53
CA ILE A 90 4.68 -12.54 12.83
C ILE A 90 5.84 -13.53 12.64
N PRO A 91 6.73 -13.71 13.62
CA PRO A 91 7.83 -14.69 13.51
C PRO A 91 7.26 -16.09 13.35
N GLU A 92 7.82 -16.82 12.37
CA GLU A 92 7.52 -18.22 12.14
C GLU A 92 8.73 -19.09 12.50
N ALA A 93 8.57 -20.41 12.40
CA ALA A 93 9.68 -21.34 12.63
C ALA A 93 10.78 -21.23 11.56
N THR A 94 10.43 -20.73 10.36
CA THR A 94 11.37 -20.47 9.27
C THR A 94 12.17 -19.20 9.54
N ALA A 95 13.46 -19.21 9.26
CA ALA A 95 14.33 -18.06 9.48
C ALA A 95 13.93 -16.89 8.56
N PHE A 96 13.73 -15.72 9.15
CA PHE A 96 13.46 -14.48 8.43
C PHE A 96 14.79 -13.87 7.93
N ASP A 97 15.30 -14.42 6.84
CA ASP A 97 16.57 -14.06 6.24
C ASP A 97 16.47 -12.84 5.29
N GLU A 98 17.56 -12.46 4.65
CA GLU A 98 17.61 -11.31 3.73
C GLU A 98 16.70 -11.50 2.51
N ALA A 99 16.45 -12.74 2.06
CA ALA A 99 15.52 -12.99 0.96
C ALA A 99 14.07 -12.78 1.40
N ALA A 100 13.71 -13.24 2.60
CA ALA A 100 12.38 -12.98 3.19
C ALA A 100 12.15 -11.48 3.44
N LYS A 101 13.16 -10.74 3.92
CA LYS A 101 13.08 -9.28 4.08
C LYS A 101 12.87 -8.56 2.75
N GLN A 102 13.61 -8.94 1.71
CA GLN A 102 13.45 -8.37 0.38
C GLN A 102 12.06 -8.69 -0.18
N ALA A 103 11.58 -9.92 -0.05
CA ALA A 103 10.25 -10.30 -0.50
C ALA A 103 9.13 -9.53 0.23
N LEU A 104 9.25 -9.32 1.55
CA LEU A 104 8.33 -8.49 2.31
C LEU A 104 8.35 -7.04 1.83
N PHE A 105 9.53 -6.48 1.59
CA PHE A 105 9.70 -5.13 1.06
C PHE A 105 9.07 -4.99 -0.32
N ASP A 106 9.33 -5.91 -1.24
CA ASP A 106 8.78 -5.91 -2.59
C ASP A 106 7.24 -6.04 -2.57
N THR A 107 6.70 -6.87 -1.68
CA THR A 107 5.25 -7.00 -1.45
C THR A 107 4.66 -5.68 -0.97
N PHE A 108 5.30 -4.99 -0.02
CA PHE A 108 4.86 -3.69 0.46
C PHE A 108 4.89 -2.62 -0.64
N VAL A 109 5.93 -2.59 -1.47
CA VAL A 109 6.04 -1.70 -2.64
C VAL A 109 4.92 -1.99 -3.65
N THR A 110 4.61 -3.27 -3.90
CA THR A 110 3.54 -3.67 -4.81
C THR A 110 2.16 -3.28 -4.29
N LEU A 111 1.87 -3.50 -3.00
CA LEU A 111 0.63 -3.02 -2.37
C LEU A 111 0.51 -1.50 -2.44
N THR A 112 1.62 -0.78 -2.28
CA THR A 112 1.67 0.69 -2.43
C THR A 112 1.37 1.11 -3.87
N ALA A 113 1.95 0.44 -4.89
CA ALA A 113 1.65 0.70 -6.30
C ALA A 113 0.17 0.47 -6.60
N THR A 114 -0.40 -0.62 -6.07
CA THR A 114 -1.82 -0.97 -6.17
C THR A 114 -2.71 0.14 -5.61
N LEU A 115 -2.44 0.59 -4.37
CA LEU A 115 -3.18 1.65 -3.69
C LEU A 115 -3.07 3.00 -4.42
N THR A 116 -1.91 3.30 -5.01
CA THR A 116 -1.65 4.56 -5.71
C THR A 116 -2.06 4.55 -7.18
N ALA A 117 -2.65 3.47 -7.66
CA ALA A 117 -3.01 3.26 -9.07
C ALA A 117 -1.82 3.47 -10.04
N LYS A 118 -0.61 3.12 -9.60
CA LYS A 118 0.60 3.21 -10.43
C LYS A 118 0.66 2.00 -11.37
N GLU A 119 1.05 2.23 -12.62
CA GLU A 119 1.22 1.17 -13.61
C GLU A 119 2.49 0.33 -13.36
N SER A 120 3.43 0.86 -12.58
CA SER A 120 4.67 0.18 -12.22
C SER A 120 5.00 0.34 -10.74
N THR A 121 5.74 -0.63 -10.21
CA THR A 121 6.25 -0.59 -8.83
C THR A 121 7.37 0.44 -8.64
N GLN A 122 7.98 0.95 -9.72
CA GLN A 122 9.13 1.87 -9.64
C GLN A 122 8.78 3.19 -8.95
N ASP A 123 7.62 3.78 -9.26
CA ASP A 123 7.18 5.04 -8.63
C ASP A 123 6.81 4.82 -7.16
N ALA A 124 6.18 3.69 -6.84
CA ALA A 124 5.88 3.31 -5.47
C ALA A 124 7.17 3.07 -4.66
N LEU A 125 8.18 2.44 -5.27
CA LEU A 125 9.50 2.23 -4.66
C LEU A 125 10.16 3.56 -4.27
N ILE A 126 10.12 4.57 -5.15
CA ILE A 126 10.64 5.91 -4.84
C ILE A 126 9.91 6.50 -3.62
N GLY A 127 8.59 6.38 -3.56
CA GLY A 127 7.78 6.86 -2.44
C GLY A 127 8.16 6.18 -1.11
N VAL A 128 8.19 4.85 -1.11
CA VAL A 128 8.54 4.03 0.07
C VAL A 128 9.96 4.35 0.56
N GLN A 129 10.94 4.43 -0.35
CA GLN A 129 12.32 4.76 0.00
C GLN A 129 12.47 6.22 0.47
N SER A 130 11.76 7.17 -0.16
CA SER A 130 11.74 8.58 0.27
C SER A 130 11.15 8.74 1.66
N ALA A 131 10.22 7.86 2.04
CA ALA A 131 9.72 7.76 3.40
C ALA A 131 10.66 7.00 4.36
N GLY A 132 11.87 6.62 3.95
CA GLY A 132 12.91 6.02 4.80
C GLY A 132 12.75 4.52 5.06
N ILE A 133 11.88 3.82 4.33
CA ILE A 133 11.66 2.37 4.48
C ILE A 133 12.50 1.63 3.42
N SER A 134 13.25 0.61 3.84
CA SER A 134 14.05 -0.26 2.98
C SER A 134 14.04 -1.69 3.52
N ALA A 135 14.40 -2.67 2.69
CA ALA A 135 14.50 -4.07 3.12
C ALA A 135 15.49 -4.26 4.29
N GLU A 136 16.56 -3.48 4.33
CA GLU A 136 17.58 -3.53 5.39
C GLU A 136 17.02 -3.18 6.78
N ASN A 137 15.95 -2.35 6.82
CA ASN A 137 15.32 -1.90 8.06
C ASN A 137 14.25 -2.87 8.58
N LEU A 138 13.93 -3.93 7.79
CA LEU A 138 12.92 -4.90 8.17
C LEU A 138 13.56 -6.02 9.00
N GLY A 139 12.96 -6.32 10.14
CA GLY A 139 13.42 -7.40 11.02
C GLY A 139 12.62 -7.43 12.32
N PHE A 140 12.70 -8.54 13.04
CA PHE A 140 12.06 -8.71 14.34
C PHE A 140 12.92 -8.10 15.46
N THR A 141 13.17 -6.79 15.33
CA THR A 141 13.92 -5.98 16.30
C THR A 141 13.15 -4.71 16.58
N ASP A 142 13.36 -4.10 17.75
CA ASP A 142 12.69 -2.85 18.09
C ASP A 142 13.13 -1.73 17.13
N PHE A 143 12.23 -1.39 16.23
CA PHE A 143 12.40 -0.33 15.24
C PHE A 143 11.06 0.35 14.96
N GLY A 144 11.07 1.64 14.75
CA GLY A 144 9.89 2.40 14.36
C GLY A 144 10.27 3.63 13.55
N TYR A 145 9.64 3.79 12.41
CA TYR A 145 9.80 4.94 11.53
C TYR A 145 8.48 5.29 10.85
N ALA A 146 8.23 6.58 10.67
CA ALA A 146 7.12 7.08 9.89
C ALA A 146 7.58 8.28 9.05
N GLY A 147 7.12 8.36 7.81
CA GLY A 147 7.41 9.43 6.88
C GLY A 147 6.25 9.70 5.94
N GLU A 148 6.30 10.84 5.25
CA GLU A 148 5.27 11.26 4.31
C GLU A 148 5.87 11.48 2.93
N TYR A 149 5.15 11.06 1.89
CA TYR A 149 5.51 11.30 0.51
C TYR A 149 4.25 11.39 -0.36
N GLU A 150 4.13 12.43 -1.17
CA GLU A 150 3.01 12.67 -2.11
C GLU A 150 1.61 12.49 -1.50
N GLY A 151 1.37 13.06 -0.29
CA GLY A 151 0.07 13.02 0.38
C GLY A 151 -0.29 11.66 0.97
N ARG A 152 0.71 10.82 1.23
CA ARG A 152 0.57 9.54 1.91
C ARG A 152 1.49 9.45 3.10
N GLN A 153 1.00 8.81 4.13
CA GLN A 153 1.81 8.43 5.28
C GLN A 153 2.25 6.98 5.12
N TYR A 154 3.53 6.76 5.33
CA TYR A 154 4.17 5.45 5.38
C TYR A 154 4.73 5.23 6.77
N ALA A 155 4.60 4.04 7.29
CA ALA A 155 5.20 3.70 8.57
C ALA A 155 5.64 2.24 8.60
N VAL A 156 6.69 1.99 9.38
CA VAL A 156 7.11 0.65 9.78
C VAL A 156 7.30 0.62 11.29
N PHE A 157 6.72 -0.38 11.93
CA PHE A 157 6.95 -0.68 13.34
C PHE A 157 7.29 -2.15 13.47
N SER A 158 8.32 -2.46 14.21
CA SER A 158 8.73 -3.84 14.46
C SER A 158 9.17 -4.05 15.90
N GLY A 159 9.07 -5.27 16.34
CA GLY A 159 9.51 -5.76 17.64
C GLY A 159 9.84 -7.25 17.53
N GLU A 160 10.17 -7.89 18.64
CA GLU A 160 10.52 -9.32 18.66
C GLU A 160 9.39 -10.24 18.14
N GLN A 161 8.14 -9.76 18.14
CA GLN A 161 6.96 -10.56 17.83
C GLN A 161 6.20 -10.13 16.57
N TYR A 162 6.60 -9.05 15.90
CA TYR A 162 5.91 -8.58 14.69
C TYR A 162 6.75 -7.62 13.87
N ILE A 163 6.40 -7.51 12.60
CA ILE A 163 6.76 -6.41 11.70
C ILE A 163 5.45 -5.92 11.10
N SER A 164 5.16 -4.62 11.23
CA SER A 164 3.97 -4.00 10.63
C SER A 164 4.36 -2.83 9.73
N LEU A 165 3.88 -2.85 8.51
CA LEU A 165 4.09 -1.85 7.48
C LEU A 165 2.75 -1.21 7.12
N PHE A 166 2.71 0.11 7.01
CA PHE A 166 1.49 0.88 6.77
C PHE A 166 1.66 1.82 5.58
N CYS A 167 0.59 1.97 4.79
CA CYS A 167 0.44 3.03 3.83
C CYS A 167 -0.99 3.55 3.86
N THR A 168 -1.19 4.84 4.16
CA THR A 168 -2.51 5.46 4.22
C THR A 168 -2.54 6.79 3.47
N ALA A 169 -3.69 7.17 2.91
CA ALA A 169 -3.95 8.53 2.43
C ALA A 169 -3.98 9.51 3.61
N LEU A 170 -3.47 10.73 3.39
CA LEU A 170 -3.54 11.86 4.34
C LEU A 170 -4.79 12.69 4.12
#